data_0b8feba943b9130f91bded994987d7f2
#
_entry.id   0b8feba943b9130f91bded994987d7f2
#
_cell.length_a   1.000
_cell.length_b   1.000
_cell.length_c   1.000
_cell.angle_alpha   90.00
_cell.angle_beta   90.00
_cell.angle_gamma   90.00
#
_symmetry.space_group_name_H-M   'P 1'
#
loop_
_entity.id
_entity.type
_entity.pdbx_description
1 polymer ?
#
loop_
_entity_poly.entity_id
_entity_poly.type
_entity_poly.pdbx_seq_one_letter_code
_entity_poly.pdbx_strand_id
1 'polypeptide(L)'
;MRTRFAWIAGILVLVSIGMLMACSSKYTPHFDGLVVVSTHIDAAMQSFSLDLGNGNMTPINNENGPPTVGIATSVLIDPSGAFAYVASEVTCTPNVPANTTLSGAVQGAIFVYPINSDGTLGAHSNPTYLPGNSTYPSGFPTCGLDDSTNPNPGGAVAAMVMDSAGKYLFVAEAPEAATYTTNTNTTPVQTIANLNSTGVVVYAIGSDGTLTEVAGSPFALPATLGGQPPQPSALAATPTVYPTLDAPCSSHVAPTREDLYVTDYENDLVFNYQVSSTGSLTLVPTNGASQGIPTGTRPNGVAVDPCNRFVYVGNQQGNSVSAYTICSVVSLPLCPDGDYSLLAVAGSPFNAGDGAGPLTVDAYGGSLYVLATNADAVYAYKIGSTNGALTPMTPAFVATGVFPTSIAIRSDDSFMFVANYTSGTLSEYGVSPGDGALTVQPPVTTVFPTPWGVAVK
;
A
#
# COMPACT_ATOMS: atom_id res chain seq x y z
N MET A 1 1.18 26.96 -76.85
CA MET A 1 2.01 27.24 -75.64
C MET A 1 1.15 27.79 -74.51
N ARG A 2 -0.07 27.27 -74.22
CA ARG A 2 -0.97 27.79 -73.15
C ARG A 2 -1.64 26.71 -72.29
N THR A 3 -1.18 25.46 -72.38
CA THR A 3 -1.82 24.34 -71.64
C THR A 3 -0.90 23.63 -70.60
N ARG A 4 0.34 24.15 -70.36
CA ARG A 4 1.25 23.54 -69.37
C ARG A 4 1.39 24.23 -68.04
N PHE A 5 0.79 25.45 -67.89
CA PHE A 5 0.88 26.21 -66.64
C PHE A 5 -0.28 25.98 -65.66
N ALA A 6 -1.38 25.37 -66.11
CA ALA A 6 -2.54 25.13 -65.23
C ALA A 6 -2.38 23.89 -64.31
N TRP A 7 -1.47 22.99 -64.62
CA TRP A 7 -1.28 21.76 -63.82
C TRP A 7 -0.31 21.94 -62.64
N ILE A 8 0.60 22.89 -62.72
CA ILE A 8 1.57 23.13 -61.64
C ILE A 8 0.92 23.91 -60.48
N ALA A 9 -0.04 24.76 -60.76
CA ALA A 9 -0.77 25.50 -59.74
C ALA A 9 -1.73 24.61 -58.93
N GLY A 10 -2.31 23.58 -59.58
CA GLY A 10 -3.22 22.62 -58.90
C GLY A 10 -2.49 21.68 -57.95
N ILE A 11 -1.28 21.27 -58.27
CA ILE A 11 -0.47 20.37 -57.43
C ILE A 11 0.11 21.11 -56.22
N LEU A 12 0.46 22.38 -56.34
CA LEU A 12 0.98 23.19 -55.24
C LEU A 12 -0.11 23.55 -54.20
N VAL A 13 -1.37 23.70 -54.63
CA VAL A 13 -2.50 23.96 -53.70
C VAL A 13 -2.91 22.67 -52.99
N LEU A 14 -2.83 21.48 -53.62
CA LEU A 14 -3.13 20.21 -52.98
C LEU A 14 -2.04 19.79 -51.97
N VAL A 15 -0.75 20.14 -52.22
CA VAL A 15 0.33 19.87 -51.26
C VAL A 15 0.27 20.81 -50.07
N SER A 16 -0.16 22.07 -50.25
CA SER A 16 -0.31 23.02 -49.14
C SER A 16 -1.53 22.72 -48.27
N ILE A 17 -2.61 22.16 -48.82
CA ILE A 17 -3.79 21.72 -48.05
C ILE A 17 -3.47 20.40 -47.35
N GLY A 18 -2.67 19.52 -47.91
CA GLY A 18 -2.22 18.29 -47.28
C GLY A 18 -1.27 18.53 -46.10
N MET A 19 -0.45 19.58 -46.13
CA MET A 19 0.42 19.95 -44.98
C MET A 19 -0.31 20.73 -43.88
N LEU A 20 -1.47 21.33 -44.15
CA LEU A 20 -2.26 21.99 -43.14
C LEU A 20 -3.22 21.06 -42.36
N MET A 21 -3.44 19.84 -42.88
CA MET A 21 -4.20 18.81 -42.15
C MET A 21 -3.32 17.83 -41.35
N ALA A 22 -2.00 17.90 -41.46
CA ALA A 22 -1.08 17.04 -40.72
C ALA A 22 -0.63 17.63 -39.36
N CYS A 23 -1.15 18.81 -38.96
CA CYS A 23 -0.79 19.45 -37.68
C CYS A 23 -1.95 19.54 -36.66
N SER A 24 -2.97 18.71 -36.77
CA SER A 24 -3.95 18.52 -35.71
C SER A 24 -4.03 17.06 -35.26
N SER A 25 -2.91 16.36 -35.18
CA SER A 25 -2.85 15.26 -34.23
C SER A 25 -2.99 15.92 -32.85
N LYS A 26 -4.16 15.82 -32.24
CA LYS A 26 -4.27 16.01 -30.79
C LYS A 26 -3.14 15.18 -30.21
N TYR A 27 -2.15 15.87 -29.67
CA TYR A 27 -1.14 15.23 -28.84
C TYR A 27 -1.94 14.68 -27.66
N THR A 28 -2.35 13.43 -27.70
CA THR A 28 -2.78 12.70 -26.53
C THR A 28 -1.49 12.52 -25.74
N PRO A 29 -1.33 13.17 -24.60
CA PRO A 29 -0.18 12.90 -23.76
C PRO A 29 -0.18 11.39 -23.48
N HIS A 30 0.82 10.69 -23.98
CA HIS A 30 1.08 9.32 -23.61
C HIS A 30 1.71 9.40 -22.21
N PHE A 31 0.99 9.00 -21.18
CA PHE A 31 1.60 8.82 -19.87
C PHE A 31 2.50 7.60 -19.95
N ASP A 32 3.78 7.82 -19.77
CA ASP A 32 4.74 6.73 -19.66
C ASP A 32 4.63 6.07 -18.28
N GLY A 33 4.25 6.84 -17.24
CA GLY A 33 3.98 6.36 -15.88
C GLY A 33 3.08 7.34 -15.10
N LEU A 34 2.45 6.86 -14.04
CA LEU A 34 1.57 7.61 -13.16
C LEU A 34 2.04 7.47 -11.71
N VAL A 35 2.18 8.59 -11.01
CA VAL A 35 2.42 8.62 -9.56
C VAL A 35 1.24 9.31 -8.89
N VAL A 36 0.67 8.68 -7.86
CA VAL A 36 -0.42 9.23 -7.05
C VAL A 36 0.07 9.37 -5.61
N VAL A 37 -0.14 10.56 -5.04
CA VAL A 37 0.25 10.90 -3.67
C VAL A 37 -0.98 11.32 -2.90
N SER A 38 -1.16 10.78 -1.68
CA SER A 38 -2.17 11.24 -0.73
C SER A 38 -1.55 12.10 0.35
N THR A 39 -2.28 13.11 0.86
CA THR A 39 -1.84 13.96 1.95
C THR A 39 -2.66 13.72 3.21
N HIS A 40 -2.00 13.82 4.37
CA HIS A 40 -2.59 13.48 5.64
C HIS A 40 -3.49 14.59 6.21
N ILE A 41 -3.01 15.83 6.23
CA ILE A 41 -3.75 16.95 6.87
C ILE A 41 -4.69 17.64 5.91
N ASP A 42 -4.30 17.85 4.66
CA ASP A 42 -5.08 18.66 3.71
C ASP A 42 -6.16 17.86 2.99
N ALA A 43 -6.32 16.56 3.33
CA ALA A 43 -7.32 15.69 2.74
C ALA A 43 -7.36 15.82 1.20
N ALA A 44 -6.21 15.77 0.55
CA ALA A 44 -6.07 15.96 -0.88
C ALA A 44 -5.29 14.83 -1.54
N MET A 45 -5.52 14.64 -2.83
CA MET A 45 -4.74 13.73 -3.65
C MET A 45 -4.13 14.50 -4.81
N GLN A 46 -2.93 14.10 -5.21
CA GLN A 46 -2.26 14.66 -6.37
C GLN A 46 -1.75 13.55 -7.27
N SER A 47 -1.94 13.70 -8.58
CA SER A 47 -1.37 12.83 -9.58
C SER A 47 -0.32 13.53 -10.43
N PHE A 48 0.69 12.76 -10.83
CA PHE A 48 1.80 13.23 -11.66
C PHE A 48 2.00 12.28 -12.83
N SER A 49 2.25 12.83 -14.01
CA SER A 49 2.84 12.06 -15.10
C SER A 49 4.34 11.89 -14.87
N LEU A 50 4.85 10.70 -15.10
CA LEU A 50 6.25 10.35 -14.99
C LEU A 50 6.81 10.12 -16.40
N ASP A 51 7.88 10.86 -16.75
CA ASP A 51 8.67 10.63 -17.97
C ASP A 51 9.70 9.54 -17.68
N LEU A 52 9.54 8.37 -18.27
CA LEU A 52 10.43 7.22 -18.05
C LEU A 52 11.83 7.39 -18.63
N GLY A 53 12.02 8.36 -19.52
CA GLY A 53 13.34 8.63 -20.11
C GLY A 53 14.29 9.39 -19.20
N ASN A 54 13.76 10.20 -18.28
CA ASN A 54 14.56 11.09 -17.43
C ASN A 54 14.08 11.21 -15.99
N GLY A 55 12.97 10.56 -15.63
CA GLY A 55 12.39 10.58 -14.29
C GLY A 55 11.61 11.89 -13.96
N ASN A 56 11.44 12.81 -14.89
CA ASN A 56 10.75 14.04 -14.59
C ASN A 56 9.28 13.84 -14.30
N MET A 57 8.82 14.29 -13.15
CA MET A 57 7.41 14.32 -12.79
C MET A 57 6.78 15.66 -13.12
N THR A 58 5.61 15.61 -13.73
CA THR A 58 4.79 16.79 -14.06
C THR A 58 3.41 16.64 -13.43
N PRO A 59 2.94 17.61 -12.59
CA PRO A 59 1.59 17.54 -12.03
C PRO A 59 0.54 17.46 -13.15
N ILE A 60 -0.40 16.52 -12.99
CA ILE A 60 -1.53 16.37 -13.90
C ILE A 60 -2.68 17.21 -13.35
N ASN A 61 -2.97 18.33 -14.03
CA ASN A 61 -4.09 19.22 -13.75
C ASN A 61 -4.38 19.47 -12.26
N ASN A 62 -3.83 20.56 -11.81
CA ASN A 62 -4.17 21.29 -10.61
C ASN A 62 -3.53 20.85 -9.29
N GLU A 63 -3.11 21.91 -8.69
CA GLU A 63 -2.75 22.08 -7.30
C GLU A 63 -3.82 21.57 -6.29
N ASN A 64 -4.99 21.11 -6.78
CA ASN A 64 -6.08 20.55 -5.98
C ASN A 64 -6.67 19.34 -6.71
N GLY A 65 -6.11 18.18 -6.51
CA GLY A 65 -6.79 16.93 -6.84
C GLY A 65 -8.13 16.82 -6.11
N PRO A 66 -8.98 15.82 -6.43
CA PRO A 66 -10.24 15.66 -5.73
C PRO A 66 -9.98 15.54 -4.22
N PRO A 67 -10.75 16.24 -3.38
CA PRO A 67 -10.58 16.18 -1.94
C PRO A 67 -10.82 14.74 -1.46
N THR A 68 -9.97 14.25 -0.54
CA THR A 68 -10.30 13.08 0.26
C THR A 68 -11.25 13.51 1.38
N VAL A 69 -12.14 12.64 1.76
CA VAL A 69 -12.97 12.86 2.95
C VAL A 69 -12.22 12.27 4.14
N GLY A 70 -11.79 13.10 5.08
CA GLY A 70 -10.98 12.66 6.22
C GLY A 70 -9.47 12.59 5.94
N ILE A 71 -8.73 11.98 6.85
CA ILE A 71 -7.27 11.86 6.82
C ILE A 71 -6.89 10.64 5.99
N ALA A 72 -6.22 10.84 4.86
CA ALA A 72 -5.75 9.73 4.03
C ALA A 72 -4.57 9.00 4.70
N THR A 73 -4.68 7.67 4.83
CA THR A 73 -3.68 6.82 5.49
C THR A 73 -2.93 5.90 4.53
N SER A 74 -3.51 5.60 3.36
CA SER A 74 -2.89 4.74 2.35
C SER A 74 -3.48 5.02 0.97
N VAL A 75 -2.70 4.76 -0.07
CA VAL A 75 -3.14 4.83 -1.48
C VAL A 75 -2.58 3.65 -2.27
N LEU A 76 -3.42 3.05 -3.11
CA LEU A 76 -3.05 2.01 -4.06
C LEU A 76 -3.59 2.35 -5.45
N ILE A 77 -2.89 1.93 -6.49
CA ILE A 77 -3.39 1.91 -7.87
C ILE A 77 -3.65 0.44 -8.22
N ASP A 78 -4.80 0.13 -8.80
CA ASP A 78 -5.10 -1.23 -9.23
C ASP A 78 -4.16 -1.71 -10.35
N PRO A 79 -3.96 -3.03 -10.53
CA PRO A 79 -3.05 -3.55 -11.55
C PRO A 79 -3.39 -3.13 -12.98
N SER A 80 -4.65 -2.80 -13.28
CA SER A 80 -5.06 -2.28 -14.58
C SER A 80 -4.71 -0.81 -14.79
N GLY A 81 -4.52 -0.05 -13.71
CA GLY A 81 -4.34 1.41 -13.73
C GLY A 81 -5.64 2.18 -13.94
N ALA A 82 -6.80 1.54 -13.76
CA ALA A 82 -8.10 2.17 -13.96
C ALA A 82 -8.64 2.88 -12.71
N PHE A 83 -8.20 2.47 -11.52
CA PHE A 83 -8.70 2.97 -10.26
C PHE A 83 -7.58 3.21 -9.24
N ALA A 84 -7.73 4.29 -8.46
CA ALA A 84 -6.96 4.52 -7.24
C ALA A 84 -7.87 4.30 -6.02
N TYR A 85 -7.38 3.53 -5.05
CA TYR A 85 -8.04 3.22 -3.79
C TYR A 85 -7.34 3.97 -2.68
N VAL A 86 -8.11 4.73 -1.91
CA VAL A 86 -7.59 5.57 -0.84
C VAL A 86 -8.27 5.21 0.46
N ALA A 87 -7.48 4.75 1.41
CA ALA A 87 -7.94 4.62 2.78
C ALA A 87 -7.93 5.98 3.46
N SER A 88 -8.97 6.25 4.22
CA SER A 88 -9.10 7.49 5.00
C SER A 88 -9.70 7.21 6.36
N GLU A 89 -9.26 7.97 7.35
CA GLU A 89 -9.89 8.06 8.65
C GLU A 89 -10.86 9.24 8.66
N VAL A 90 -12.13 8.92 8.81
CA VAL A 90 -13.21 9.91 8.86
C VAL A 90 -13.60 10.14 10.30
N THR A 91 -13.49 11.38 10.78
CA THR A 91 -13.90 11.71 12.14
C THR A 91 -15.41 11.49 12.31
N CYS A 92 -15.79 10.69 13.29
CA CYS A 92 -17.18 10.47 13.63
C CYS A 92 -17.78 11.73 14.27
N THR A 93 -18.82 12.28 13.66
CA THR A 93 -19.71 13.28 14.28
C THR A 93 -20.94 12.55 14.82
N PRO A 94 -20.91 12.11 16.07
CA PRO A 94 -22.01 11.30 16.59
C PRO A 94 -23.29 12.12 16.73
N ASN A 95 -24.40 11.51 16.41
CA ASN A 95 -25.72 12.00 16.80
C ASN A 95 -25.93 11.66 18.29
N VAL A 96 -25.22 12.37 19.18
CA VAL A 96 -25.26 12.11 20.62
C VAL A 96 -26.40 12.82 21.31
N PRO A 97 -26.99 12.25 22.37
CA PRO A 97 -27.91 12.96 23.22
C PRO A 97 -27.32 14.27 23.71
N ALA A 98 -28.16 15.30 23.89
CA ALA A 98 -27.74 16.56 24.47
C ALA A 98 -26.96 16.29 25.77
N ASN A 99 -25.79 16.90 25.95
CA ASN A 99 -24.85 16.70 27.05
C ASN A 99 -23.95 15.44 26.99
N THR A 100 -23.73 14.90 25.81
CA THR A 100 -22.73 13.83 25.61
C THR A 100 -21.66 14.33 24.65
N THR A 101 -20.40 14.07 24.96
CA THR A 101 -19.26 14.33 24.04
C THR A 101 -18.56 13.01 23.75
N LEU A 102 -18.39 12.69 22.50
CA LEU A 102 -17.50 11.62 22.05
C LEU A 102 -16.26 12.28 21.44
N SER A 103 -15.08 11.87 21.87
CA SER A 103 -13.84 12.36 21.28
C SER A 103 -12.94 11.19 20.91
N GLY A 104 -12.25 11.31 19.78
CA GLY A 104 -11.29 10.33 19.31
C GLY A 104 -11.90 9.14 18.52
N ALA A 105 -13.21 9.14 18.25
CA ALA A 105 -13.78 8.12 17.39
C ALA A 105 -13.53 8.49 15.92
N VAL A 106 -12.82 7.63 15.21
CA VAL A 106 -12.66 7.69 13.76
C VAL A 106 -13.24 6.42 13.15
N GLN A 107 -13.64 6.52 11.91
CA GLN A 107 -14.10 5.37 11.12
C GLN A 107 -13.22 5.25 9.87
N GLY A 108 -12.68 4.07 9.66
CA GLY A 108 -11.97 3.75 8.43
C GLY A 108 -12.93 3.70 7.24
N ALA A 109 -12.54 4.32 6.15
CA ALA A 109 -13.29 4.34 4.91
C ALA A 109 -12.36 4.18 3.72
N ILE A 110 -12.84 3.55 2.66
CA ILE A 110 -12.12 3.41 1.40
C ILE A 110 -12.88 4.18 0.33
N PHE A 111 -12.19 5.09 -0.34
CA PHE A 111 -12.68 5.85 -1.48
C PHE A 111 -12.05 5.32 -2.75
N VAL A 112 -12.84 5.15 -3.80
CA VAL A 112 -12.39 4.67 -5.10
C VAL A 112 -12.48 5.80 -6.10
N TYR A 113 -11.36 6.15 -6.71
CA TYR A 113 -11.24 7.21 -7.72
C TYR A 113 -10.95 6.58 -9.08
N PRO A 114 -11.79 6.76 -10.10
CA PRO A 114 -11.44 6.35 -11.44
C PRO A 114 -10.25 7.19 -11.96
N ILE A 115 -9.33 6.54 -12.64
CA ILE A 115 -8.18 7.18 -13.29
C ILE A 115 -8.56 7.39 -14.76
N ASN A 116 -8.62 8.64 -15.18
CA ASN A 116 -8.93 9.00 -16.57
C ASN A 116 -7.73 8.73 -17.49
N SER A 117 -7.97 8.65 -18.78
CA SER A 117 -6.91 8.43 -19.79
C SER A 117 -5.83 9.51 -19.85
N ASP A 118 -6.07 10.66 -19.24
CA ASP A 118 -5.11 11.75 -19.09
C ASP A 118 -4.39 11.72 -17.71
N GLY A 119 -4.62 10.68 -16.90
CA GLY A 119 -4.05 10.51 -15.55
C GLY A 119 -4.72 11.34 -14.48
N THR A 120 -5.75 12.14 -14.81
CA THR A 120 -6.53 12.85 -13.80
C THR A 120 -7.38 11.86 -13.00
N LEU A 121 -7.57 12.16 -11.72
CA LEU A 121 -8.49 11.40 -10.87
C LEU A 121 -9.91 11.95 -11.05
N GLY A 122 -10.85 11.07 -11.34
CA GLY A 122 -12.26 11.41 -11.40
C GLY A 122 -12.88 11.61 -10.01
N ALA A 123 -14.18 11.90 -9.97
CA ALA A 123 -14.91 11.94 -8.70
C ALA A 123 -14.92 10.55 -8.04
N HIS A 124 -14.68 10.53 -6.72
CA HIS A 124 -14.75 9.27 -5.98
C HIS A 124 -16.16 8.68 -5.94
N SER A 125 -16.23 7.36 -5.77
CA SER A 125 -17.46 6.65 -5.44
C SER A 125 -17.96 7.04 -4.05
N ASN A 126 -19.17 6.57 -3.68
CA ASN A 126 -19.57 6.56 -2.29
C ASN A 126 -18.52 5.76 -1.48
N PRO A 127 -18.14 6.23 -0.27
CA PRO A 127 -17.16 5.53 0.54
C PRO A 127 -17.65 4.13 0.94
N THR A 128 -16.74 3.18 0.97
CA THR A 128 -16.94 1.89 1.62
C THR A 128 -16.37 1.99 3.03
N TYR A 129 -17.23 1.96 4.03
CA TYR A 129 -16.81 2.00 5.43
C TYR A 129 -16.38 0.62 5.91
N LEU A 130 -15.38 0.57 6.79
CA LEU A 130 -14.99 -0.68 7.44
C LEU A 130 -16.12 -1.19 8.34
N PRO A 131 -16.34 -2.53 8.40
CA PRO A 131 -17.37 -3.11 9.24
C PRO A 131 -17.06 -2.87 10.71
N GLY A 132 -18.03 -2.35 11.45
CA GLY A 132 -17.90 -2.14 12.90
C GLY A 132 -18.12 -3.42 13.72
N ASN A 133 -17.62 -3.42 14.95
CA ASN A 133 -17.84 -4.53 15.86
C ASN A 133 -19.29 -4.55 16.39
N SER A 134 -19.98 -5.69 16.26
CA SER A 134 -21.35 -5.89 16.73
C SER A 134 -21.53 -5.83 18.26
N THR A 135 -20.44 -5.71 19.03
CA THR A 135 -20.48 -5.71 20.52
C THR A 135 -20.57 -4.33 21.15
N TYR A 136 -20.90 -3.29 20.38
CA TYR A 136 -21.13 -1.97 20.96
C TYR A 136 -22.26 -2.01 22.00
N PRO A 137 -22.06 -1.39 23.17
CA PRO A 137 -23.12 -1.28 24.16
C PRO A 137 -24.33 -0.55 23.55
N SER A 138 -25.53 -1.09 23.76
CA SER A 138 -26.78 -0.44 23.31
C SER A 138 -26.86 0.99 23.89
N GLY A 139 -27.03 1.97 23.00
CA GLY A 139 -27.09 3.39 23.36
C GLY A 139 -25.81 4.20 23.06
N PHE A 140 -24.82 3.59 22.43
CA PHE A 140 -23.67 4.31 21.89
C PHE A 140 -24.08 5.14 20.67
N PRO A 141 -23.52 6.35 20.52
CA PRO A 141 -23.78 7.15 19.34
C PRO A 141 -23.17 6.48 18.10
N THR A 142 -23.99 6.30 17.08
CA THR A 142 -23.57 5.88 15.77
C THR A 142 -22.75 7.01 15.10
N CYS A 143 -21.70 6.68 14.37
CA CYS A 143 -21.11 7.66 13.46
C CYS A 143 -22.18 8.10 12.48
N GLY A 144 -22.53 9.39 12.50
CA GLY A 144 -23.65 9.94 11.72
C GLY A 144 -23.42 10.01 10.19
N LEU A 145 -22.53 9.17 9.68
CA LEU A 145 -22.34 8.96 8.25
C LEU A 145 -23.37 7.90 7.84
N ASP A 146 -24.22 8.25 6.93
CA ASP A 146 -25.50 7.73 6.51
C ASP A 146 -25.53 6.24 6.05
N ASP A 147 -24.85 5.35 6.80
CA ASP A 147 -25.04 3.90 6.62
C ASP A 147 -25.95 3.35 7.72
N SER A 148 -27.25 3.31 7.39
CA SER A 148 -28.28 2.72 8.25
C SER A 148 -28.07 1.21 8.46
N THR A 149 -27.12 0.57 7.74
CA THR A 149 -26.85 -0.86 7.78
C THR A 149 -25.71 -1.21 8.73
N ASN A 150 -24.80 -0.25 9.01
CA ASN A 150 -23.68 -0.45 9.94
C ASN A 150 -23.62 0.68 10.99
N PRO A 151 -24.36 0.56 12.10
CA PRO A 151 -24.47 1.61 13.11
C PRO A 151 -23.20 1.80 13.96
N ASN A 152 -22.19 0.92 13.80
CA ASN A 152 -21.00 0.94 14.64
C ASN A 152 -19.80 1.39 13.80
N PRO A 153 -18.95 2.33 14.30
CA PRO A 153 -17.74 2.69 13.57
C PRO A 153 -16.79 1.50 13.47
N GLY A 154 -16.27 1.26 12.30
CA GLY A 154 -15.12 0.38 12.06
C GLY A 154 -13.83 1.05 12.55
N GLY A 155 -12.74 0.29 12.66
CA GLY A 155 -11.44 0.81 13.04
C GLY A 155 -10.78 1.68 12.00
N ALA A 156 -9.62 2.23 12.38
CA ALA A 156 -8.74 2.91 11.46
C ALA A 156 -8.14 1.91 10.44
N VAL A 157 -7.86 2.39 9.24
CA VAL A 157 -7.11 1.61 8.25
C VAL A 157 -5.62 1.74 8.54
N ALA A 158 -4.99 0.66 9.03
CA ALA A 158 -3.55 0.63 9.24
C ALA A 158 -2.77 0.43 7.94
N ALA A 159 -3.24 -0.46 7.08
CA ALA A 159 -2.61 -0.77 5.80
C ALA A 159 -3.63 -1.36 4.81
N MET A 160 -3.33 -1.22 3.53
CA MET A 160 -4.03 -1.91 2.45
C MET A 160 -3.05 -2.58 1.50
N VAL A 161 -3.44 -3.72 0.97
CA VAL A 161 -2.75 -4.38 -0.16
C VAL A 161 -3.78 -5.03 -1.08
N MET A 162 -3.46 -5.08 -2.35
CA MET A 162 -4.28 -5.75 -3.37
C MET A 162 -3.59 -7.05 -3.79
N ASP A 163 -4.37 -8.06 -4.14
CA ASP A 163 -3.79 -9.22 -4.82
C ASP A 163 -3.25 -8.83 -6.20
N SER A 164 -2.29 -9.58 -6.73
CA SER A 164 -1.63 -9.25 -8.00
C SER A 164 -2.58 -9.26 -9.21
N ALA A 165 -3.75 -9.88 -9.09
CA ALA A 165 -4.78 -9.93 -10.12
C ALA A 165 -5.76 -8.74 -10.03
N GLY A 166 -5.71 -7.94 -8.97
CA GLY A 166 -6.68 -6.86 -8.71
C GLY A 166 -8.09 -7.37 -8.41
N LYS A 167 -8.20 -8.58 -7.88
CA LYS A 167 -9.49 -9.23 -7.58
C LYS A 167 -9.94 -8.99 -6.15
N TYR A 168 -9.00 -8.91 -5.22
CA TYR A 168 -9.25 -8.70 -3.80
C TYR A 168 -8.44 -7.54 -3.25
N LEU A 169 -9.07 -6.76 -2.36
CA LEU A 169 -8.44 -5.75 -1.53
C LEU A 169 -8.45 -6.25 -0.09
N PHE A 170 -7.27 -6.36 0.51
CA PHE A 170 -7.06 -6.71 1.91
C PHE A 170 -6.77 -5.45 2.70
N VAL A 171 -7.45 -5.27 3.82
CA VAL A 171 -7.38 -4.07 4.67
C VAL A 171 -7.09 -4.47 6.09
N ALA A 172 -5.98 -4.02 6.64
CA ALA A 172 -5.66 -4.18 8.06
C ALA A 172 -6.47 -3.17 8.87
N GLU A 173 -7.32 -3.67 9.75
CA GLU A 173 -8.10 -2.85 10.66
C GLU A 173 -7.40 -2.74 12.02
N ALA A 174 -6.94 -1.53 12.36
CA ALA A 174 -6.33 -1.26 13.66
C ALA A 174 -7.38 -1.00 14.74
N PRO A 175 -7.11 -1.39 15.99
CA PRO A 175 -8.00 -1.08 17.10
C PRO A 175 -8.04 0.42 17.37
N GLU A 176 -9.22 0.97 17.52
CA GLU A 176 -9.43 2.35 17.92
C GLU A 176 -9.92 2.42 19.38
N ALA A 177 -9.44 3.43 20.11
CA ALA A 177 -9.91 3.76 21.42
C ALA A 177 -10.69 5.08 21.38
N ALA A 178 -11.98 5.04 21.72
CA ALA A 178 -12.78 6.25 21.88
C ALA A 178 -13.02 6.57 23.35
N THR A 179 -12.94 7.86 23.68
CA THR A 179 -13.31 8.35 25.00
C THR A 179 -14.72 8.91 24.98
N TYR A 180 -15.54 8.42 25.87
CA TYR A 180 -16.93 8.81 26.03
C TYR A 180 -17.14 9.55 27.34
N THR A 181 -17.67 10.75 27.27
CA THR A 181 -18.02 11.55 28.48
C THR A 181 -19.50 11.87 28.46
N THR A 182 -20.26 11.36 29.45
CA THR A 182 -21.61 11.87 29.69
C THR A 182 -21.49 13.05 30.63
N ASN A 183 -22.02 14.18 30.26
CA ASN A 183 -21.99 15.42 31.05
C ASN A 183 -23.08 15.44 32.17
N THR A 184 -23.38 14.29 32.73
CA THR A 184 -24.15 14.20 33.98
C THR A 184 -23.16 14.12 35.12
N ASN A 185 -23.20 15.05 36.02
CA ASN A 185 -22.26 15.26 37.16
C ASN A 185 -21.98 14.03 38.05
N THR A 186 -22.29 12.84 37.61
CA THR A 186 -22.24 11.61 38.43
C THR A 186 -21.58 10.41 37.74
N THR A 187 -21.18 10.52 36.47
CA THR A 187 -20.59 9.35 35.76
C THR A 187 -19.13 9.62 35.41
N PRO A 188 -18.20 8.72 35.76
CA PRO A 188 -16.80 8.84 35.37
C PRO A 188 -16.67 8.75 33.83
N VAL A 189 -15.64 9.42 33.28
CA VAL A 189 -15.20 9.25 31.88
C VAL A 189 -15.00 7.76 31.64
N GLN A 190 -15.76 7.20 30.72
CA GLN A 190 -15.54 5.82 30.28
C GLN A 190 -14.66 5.84 29.03
N THR A 191 -13.49 5.25 29.14
CA THR A 191 -12.66 4.94 27.99
C THR A 191 -13.05 3.56 27.49
N ILE A 192 -13.51 3.47 26.26
CA ILE A 192 -13.76 2.18 25.63
C ILE A 192 -12.54 1.89 24.77
N ALA A 193 -11.73 0.99 25.26
CA ALA A 193 -10.62 0.43 24.48
C ALA A 193 -11.15 -0.71 23.59
N ASN A 194 -10.63 -0.82 22.37
CA ASN A 194 -10.93 -1.89 21.43
C ASN A 194 -12.38 -1.93 20.95
N LEU A 195 -12.81 -0.85 20.33
CA LEU A 195 -14.15 -0.74 19.73
C LEU A 195 -14.36 -1.65 18.52
N ASN A 196 -13.31 -2.28 18.00
CA ASN A 196 -13.30 -2.89 16.70
C ASN A 196 -12.81 -4.34 16.73
N SER A 197 -13.19 -5.10 15.70
CA SER A 197 -12.53 -6.36 15.38
C SER A 197 -11.12 -6.06 14.87
N THR A 198 -10.11 -6.48 15.60
CA THR A 198 -8.72 -6.39 15.13
C THR A 198 -8.46 -7.53 14.15
N GLY A 199 -8.33 -7.20 12.88
CA GLY A 199 -8.19 -8.24 11.85
C GLY A 199 -7.97 -7.70 10.46
N VAL A 200 -8.28 -8.55 9.50
CA VAL A 200 -8.20 -8.21 8.08
C VAL A 200 -9.60 -8.22 7.48
N VAL A 201 -10.03 -7.07 6.98
CA VAL A 201 -11.24 -6.94 6.16
C VAL A 201 -10.86 -7.27 4.72
N VAL A 202 -11.67 -8.07 4.04
CA VAL A 202 -11.43 -8.46 2.65
C VAL A 202 -12.60 -8.03 1.78
N TYR A 203 -12.28 -7.33 0.71
CA TYR A 203 -13.26 -6.92 -0.30
C TYR A 203 -12.95 -7.56 -1.65
N ALA A 204 -13.97 -8.07 -2.32
CA ALA A 204 -13.90 -8.39 -3.74
C ALA A 204 -14.06 -7.10 -4.55
N ILE A 205 -13.22 -6.93 -5.58
CA ILE A 205 -13.19 -5.77 -6.46
C ILE A 205 -14.00 -6.06 -7.72
N GLY A 206 -15.03 -5.26 -7.97
CA GLY A 206 -15.82 -5.28 -9.20
C GLY A 206 -15.06 -4.69 -10.39
N SER A 207 -15.49 -5.00 -11.61
CA SER A 207 -14.89 -4.44 -12.83
C SER A 207 -15.06 -2.92 -12.98
N ASP A 208 -15.94 -2.33 -12.19
CA ASP A 208 -16.19 -0.90 -12.09
C ASP A 208 -15.49 -0.25 -10.87
N GLY A 209 -14.61 -1.00 -10.20
CA GLY A 209 -13.89 -0.58 -8.99
C GLY A 209 -14.69 -0.72 -7.70
N THR A 210 -15.95 -1.13 -7.73
CA THR A 210 -16.79 -1.29 -6.52
C THR A 210 -16.25 -2.36 -5.59
N LEU A 211 -16.38 -2.12 -4.29
CA LEU A 211 -15.94 -3.03 -3.23
C LEU A 211 -17.14 -3.76 -2.63
N THR A 212 -17.02 -5.09 -2.56
CA THR A 212 -18.02 -5.94 -1.90
C THR A 212 -17.33 -6.79 -0.85
N GLU A 213 -17.76 -6.69 0.41
CA GLU A 213 -17.17 -7.44 1.51
C GLU A 213 -17.31 -8.96 1.29
N VAL A 214 -16.20 -9.68 1.51
CA VAL A 214 -16.15 -11.14 1.38
C VAL A 214 -16.81 -11.80 2.58
N ALA A 215 -17.58 -12.84 2.36
CA ALA A 215 -18.26 -13.58 3.42
C ALA A 215 -17.27 -14.13 4.47
N GLY A 216 -17.54 -13.86 5.73
CA GLY A 216 -16.67 -14.22 6.86
C GLY A 216 -15.67 -13.14 7.25
N SER A 217 -15.58 -12.06 6.49
CA SER A 217 -14.83 -10.86 6.87
C SER A 217 -15.58 -10.13 8.03
N PRO A 218 -14.85 -9.44 8.94
CA PRO A 218 -13.41 -9.39 9.09
C PRO A 218 -12.81 -10.69 9.65
N PHE A 219 -11.61 -11.05 9.18
CA PHE A 219 -10.86 -12.21 9.67
C PHE A 219 -9.97 -11.77 10.83
N ALA A 220 -10.37 -12.14 12.06
CA ALA A 220 -9.65 -11.74 13.26
C ALA A 220 -8.24 -12.32 13.34
N LEU A 221 -7.26 -11.54 13.80
CA LEU A 221 -5.97 -12.06 14.19
C LEU A 221 -6.10 -12.87 15.48
N PRO A 222 -5.38 -14.01 15.61
CA PRO A 222 -5.41 -14.80 16.83
C PRO A 222 -4.93 -13.98 18.02
N ALA A 223 -5.67 -14.06 19.14
CA ALA A 223 -5.20 -13.53 20.40
C ALA A 223 -3.98 -14.32 20.89
N THR A 224 -2.93 -13.63 21.26
CA THR A 224 -1.72 -14.24 21.81
C THR A 224 -1.90 -14.55 23.29
N LEU A 225 -1.40 -15.70 23.73
CA LEU A 225 -1.47 -16.10 25.13
C LEU A 225 -0.63 -15.15 25.99
N GLY A 226 -1.31 -14.29 26.77
CA GLY A 226 -0.67 -13.31 27.64
C GLY A 226 -0.15 -12.05 26.91
N GLY A 227 -0.43 -11.90 25.61
CA GLY A 227 -0.13 -10.70 24.83
C GLY A 227 -1.16 -9.59 24.97
N GLN A 228 -0.88 -8.48 24.30
CA GLN A 228 -1.83 -7.39 24.10
C GLN A 228 -2.87 -7.79 23.04
N PRO A 229 -4.01 -7.10 22.94
CA PRO A 229 -4.89 -7.24 21.78
C PRO A 229 -4.11 -7.07 20.49
N PRO A 230 -4.36 -7.91 19.47
CA PRO A 230 -3.64 -7.81 18.19
C PRO A 230 -3.80 -6.42 17.58
N GLN A 231 -2.73 -5.90 17.00
CA GLN A 231 -2.73 -4.63 16.26
C GLN A 231 -2.12 -4.84 14.86
N PRO A 232 -2.94 -5.19 13.86
CA PRO A 232 -2.48 -5.29 12.49
C PRO A 232 -1.86 -3.97 12.03
N SER A 233 -0.67 -4.02 11.41
CA SER A 233 0.07 -2.81 11.05
C SER A 233 0.50 -2.75 9.59
N ALA A 234 0.83 -3.90 8.99
CA ALA A 234 1.20 -3.97 7.58
C ALA A 234 0.74 -5.29 6.94
N LEU A 235 0.55 -5.25 5.63
CA LEU A 235 0.06 -6.36 4.81
C LEU A 235 0.95 -6.56 3.58
N ALA A 236 1.16 -7.82 3.20
CA ALA A 236 1.72 -8.18 1.90
C ALA A 236 1.06 -9.44 1.34
N ALA A 237 0.56 -9.38 0.12
CA ALA A 237 0.02 -10.52 -0.61
C ALA A 237 1.09 -11.12 -1.52
N THR A 238 1.12 -12.46 -1.62
CA THR A 238 2.01 -13.12 -2.57
C THR A 238 1.53 -12.90 -4.00
N PRO A 239 2.42 -12.64 -4.96
CA PRO A 239 2.02 -12.55 -6.36
C PRO A 239 1.53 -13.91 -6.86
N THR A 240 0.39 -13.91 -7.56
CA THR A 240 -0.19 -15.10 -8.21
C THR A 240 0.37 -15.32 -9.62
N VAL A 241 0.99 -14.31 -10.19
CA VAL A 241 1.61 -14.33 -11.51
C VAL A 241 3.04 -13.83 -11.39
N TYR A 242 3.99 -14.64 -11.82
CA TYR A 242 5.38 -14.19 -11.90
C TYR A 242 5.55 -13.13 -13.00
N PRO A 243 6.38 -12.12 -12.80
CA PRO A 243 6.82 -11.27 -13.89
C PRO A 243 7.39 -12.14 -15.01
N THR A 244 6.91 -11.96 -16.24
CA THR A 244 7.22 -12.81 -17.39
C THR A 244 8.64 -12.63 -17.95
N LEU A 245 9.49 -11.85 -17.28
CA LEU A 245 10.80 -11.45 -17.79
C LEU A 245 11.93 -12.20 -17.07
N ASP A 246 12.67 -12.94 -17.83
CA ASP A 246 14.10 -13.34 -17.77
C ASP A 246 14.79 -13.41 -16.38
N ALA A 247 14.13 -13.79 -15.29
CA ALA A 247 14.74 -13.50 -14.05
C ALA A 247 14.70 -14.61 -12.99
N PRO A 248 15.10 -14.33 -11.78
CA PRO A 248 15.39 -15.31 -10.74
C PRO A 248 14.23 -16.27 -10.44
N CYS A 249 13.01 -15.91 -10.86
CA CYS A 249 11.83 -16.78 -10.73
C CYS A 249 11.70 -17.87 -11.81
N SER A 250 12.47 -17.83 -12.88
CA SER A 250 12.34 -18.78 -14.00
C SER A 250 12.60 -20.25 -13.64
N SER A 251 13.29 -20.50 -12.53
CA SER A 251 13.54 -21.84 -12.00
C SER A 251 12.52 -22.27 -10.92
N HIS A 252 11.55 -21.41 -10.58
CA HIS A 252 10.56 -21.68 -9.54
C HIS A 252 9.22 -22.08 -10.18
N VAL A 253 8.56 -23.04 -9.55
CA VAL A 253 7.19 -23.43 -9.93
C VAL A 253 6.27 -22.28 -9.53
N ALA A 254 5.37 -21.88 -10.44
CA ALA A 254 4.37 -20.86 -10.12
C ALA A 254 3.61 -21.24 -8.84
N PRO A 255 3.34 -20.29 -7.93
CA PRO A 255 2.64 -20.60 -6.69
C PRO A 255 1.28 -21.20 -7.02
N THR A 256 0.96 -22.29 -6.36
CA THR A 256 -0.34 -22.99 -6.51
C THR A 256 -1.41 -22.37 -5.62
N ARG A 257 -1.01 -21.43 -4.75
CA ARG A 257 -1.88 -20.73 -3.82
C ARG A 257 -1.40 -19.30 -3.62
N GLU A 258 -2.27 -18.48 -3.13
CA GLU A 258 -1.99 -17.13 -2.66
C GLU A 258 -1.93 -17.12 -1.14
N ASP A 259 -0.99 -16.36 -0.59
CA ASP A 259 -0.82 -16.14 0.85
C ASP A 259 -0.83 -14.64 1.14
N LEU A 260 -1.37 -14.30 2.33
CA LEU A 260 -1.36 -12.96 2.88
C LEU A 260 -0.58 -12.96 4.18
N TYR A 261 0.43 -12.10 4.29
CA TYR A 261 1.20 -11.86 5.51
C TYR A 261 0.70 -10.63 6.21
N VAL A 262 0.50 -10.73 7.53
CA VAL A 262 -0.05 -9.66 8.38
C VAL A 262 0.86 -9.48 9.58
N THR A 263 1.38 -8.30 9.81
CA THR A 263 2.17 -7.99 11.01
C THR A 263 1.28 -7.56 12.17
N ASP A 264 1.65 -7.94 13.38
CA ASP A 264 1.03 -7.52 14.63
C ASP A 264 2.03 -6.67 15.42
N TYR A 265 1.78 -5.37 15.45
CA TYR A 265 2.67 -4.35 16.00
C TYR A 265 2.88 -4.49 17.51
N GLU A 266 1.83 -4.83 18.26
CA GLU A 266 1.89 -4.90 19.72
C GLU A 266 2.50 -6.21 20.24
N ASN A 267 2.38 -7.30 19.49
CA ASN A 267 2.84 -8.60 19.93
C ASN A 267 4.11 -9.09 19.26
N ASP A 268 4.76 -8.25 18.42
CA ASP A 268 6.00 -8.58 17.73
C ASP A 268 5.91 -9.85 16.87
N LEU A 269 4.80 -9.98 16.09
CA LEU A 269 4.49 -11.17 15.30
C LEU A 269 4.23 -10.86 13.82
N VAL A 270 4.40 -11.87 12.98
CA VAL A 270 3.82 -11.94 11.64
C VAL A 270 2.96 -13.19 11.51
N PHE A 271 1.79 -13.05 10.92
CA PHE A 271 0.87 -14.14 10.61
C PHE A 271 0.88 -14.44 9.12
N ASN A 272 0.72 -15.70 8.76
CA ASN A 272 0.51 -16.16 7.39
C ASN A 272 -0.91 -16.71 7.23
N TYR A 273 -1.66 -16.19 6.25
CA TYR A 273 -2.98 -16.66 5.87
C TYR A 273 -2.98 -17.17 4.45
N GLN A 274 -3.55 -18.34 4.22
CA GLN A 274 -3.89 -18.78 2.88
C GLN A 274 -5.13 -18.04 2.40
N VAL A 275 -5.07 -17.48 1.18
CA VAL A 275 -6.20 -16.84 0.50
C VAL A 275 -6.89 -17.89 -0.36
N SER A 276 -8.20 -18.06 -0.19
CA SER A 276 -9.00 -18.95 -1.02
C SER A 276 -9.40 -18.29 -2.34
N SER A 277 -9.88 -19.05 -3.31
CA SER A 277 -10.41 -18.52 -4.57
C SER A 277 -11.63 -17.60 -4.40
N THR A 278 -12.23 -17.56 -3.21
CA THR A 278 -13.35 -16.67 -2.84
C THR A 278 -12.93 -15.51 -1.94
N GLY A 279 -11.62 -15.34 -1.68
CA GLY A 279 -11.09 -14.28 -0.82
C GLY A 279 -11.12 -14.59 0.68
N SER A 280 -11.65 -15.74 1.10
CA SER A 280 -11.62 -16.15 2.51
C SER A 280 -10.20 -16.43 2.97
N LEU A 281 -9.86 -16.01 4.20
CA LEU A 281 -8.56 -16.21 4.82
C LEU A 281 -8.58 -17.41 5.77
N THR A 282 -7.57 -18.26 5.66
CA THR A 282 -7.34 -19.39 6.58
C THR A 282 -5.93 -19.27 7.15
N LEU A 283 -5.81 -19.18 8.48
CA LEU A 283 -4.51 -19.10 9.15
C LEU A 283 -3.67 -20.35 8.84
N VAL A 284 -2.42 -20.13 8.47
CA VAL A 284 -1.42 -21.20 8.26
C VAL A 284 -0.69 -21.41 9.58
N PRO A 285 -0.84 -22.58 10.24
CA PRO A 285 -0.15 -22.87 11.48
C PRO A 285 1.36 -22.96 11.24
N THR A 286 2.16 -22.33 12.07
CA THR A 286 3.62 -22.52 12.07
C THR A 286 4.00 -23.54 13.13
N ASN A 287 4.68 -24.60 12.75
CA ASN A 287 5.06 -25.71 13.64
C ASN A 287 3.89 -26.27 14.48
N GLY A 288 2.69 -26.30 13.90
CA GLY A 288 1.48 -26.76 14.58
C GLY A 288 0.88 -25.78 15.59
N ALA A 289 1.44 -24.56 15.71
CA ALA A 289 0.93 -23.51 16.57
C ALA A 289 0.23 -22.42 15.74
N SER A 290 -0.91 -21.97 16.22
CA SER A 290 -1.70 -20.85 15.62
C SER A 290 -1.33 -19.47 16.17
N GLN A 291 -0.10 -19.29 16.68
CA GLN A 291 0.30 -18.12 17.47
C GLN A 291 1.12 -17.09 16.73
N GLY A 292 1.20 -17.13 15.40
CA GLY A 292 2.07 -16.24 14.64
C GLY A 292 3.57 -16.59 14.78
N ILE A 293 4.40 -15.89 14.05
CA ILE A 293 5.85 -16.10 13.96
C ILE A 293 6.55 -14.88 14.56
N PRO A 294 7.45 -15.06 15.54
CA PRO A 294 8.15 -13.95 16.17
C PRO A 294 8.96 -13.11 15.17
N THR A 295 8.89 -11.80 15.29
CA THR A 295 9.67 -10.80 14.55
C THR A 295 10.63 -10.07 15.48
N GLY A 296 11.18 -8.94 15.04
CA GLY A 296 11.75 -7.95 15.96
C GLY A 296 10.67 -7.03 16.50
N THR A 297 11.06 -6.03 17.32
CA THR A 297 10.12 -5.20 18.08
C THR A 297 9.37 -4.21 17.19
N ARG A 298 8.05 -4.18 17.34
CA ARG A 298 7.13 -3.27 16.67
C ARG A 298 7.21 -3.37 15.15
N PRO A 299 6.82 -4.49 14.55
CA PRO A 299 6.82 -4.65 13.09
C PRO A 299 5.81 -3.70 12.45
N ASN A 300 6.25 -2.90 11.47
CA ASN A 300 5.45 -1.88 10.79
C ASN A 300 5.66 -1.87 9.26
N GLY A 301 6.11 -2.98 8.73
CA GLY A 301 6.26 -3.20 7.30
C GLY A 301 6.44 -4.67 7.02
N VAL A 302 5.89 -5.15 5.91
CA VAL A 302 6.11 -6.50 5.41
C VAL A 302 6.12 -6.50 3.89
N ALA A 303 7.04 -7.25 3.29
CA ALA A 303 7.09 -7.48 1.85
C ALA A 303 7.41 -8.94 1.55
N VAL A 304 6.85 -9.42 0.45
CA VAL A 304 7.11 -10.75 -0.09
C VAL A 304 7.99 -10.62 -1.33
N ASP A 305 8.97 -11.47 -1.44
CA ASP A 305 9.75 -11.63 -2.65
C ASP A 305 8.84 -12.05 -3.83
N PRO A 306 8.94 -11.41 -5.01
CA PRO A 306 8.06 -11.69 -6.14
C PRO A 306 8.12 -13.15 -6.63
N CYS A 307 9.16 -13.90 -6.27
CA CYS A 307 9.27 -15.35 -6.55
C CYS A 307 8.68 -16.23 -5.44
N ASN A 308 8.02 -15.67 -4.43
CA ASN A 308 7.46 -16.40 -3.28
C ASN A 308 8.48 -17.27 -2.54
N ARG A 309 9.71 -16.79 -2.39
CA ARG A 309 10.80 -17.50 -1.69
C ARG A 309 10.96 -17.00 -0.26
N PHE A 310 10.80 -15.68 -0.06
CA PHE A 310 11.18 -14.99 1.18
C PHE A 310 10.14 -13.96 1.59
N VAL A 311 10.02 -13.76 2.90
CA VAL A 311 9.26 -12.66 3.53
C VAL A 311 10.21 -11.82 4.36
N TYR A 312 10.08 -10.50 4.25
CA TYR A 312 10.86 -9.52 5.00
C TYR A 312 9.93 -8.66 5.83
N VAL A 313 10.27 -8.46 7.11
CA VAL A 313 9.47 -7.66 8.06
C VAL A 313 10.32 -6.56 8.64
N GLY A 314 9.93 -5.30 8.43
CA GLY A 314 10.56 -4.12 9.01
C GLY A 314 10.11 -3.93 10.47
N ASN A 315 11.07 -3.96 11.40
CA ASN A 315 10.85 -3.85 12.83
C ASN A 315 11.16 -2.41 13.28
N GLN A 316 10.13 -1.57 13.38
CA GLN A 316 10.29 -0.13 13.53
C GLN A 316 11.06 0.25 14.80
N GLN A 317 10.71 -0.32 15.93
CA GLN A 317 11.40 -0.06 17.19
C GLN A 317 12.64 -0.95 17.35
N GLY A 318 12.67 -2.09 16.65
CA GLY A 318 13.81 -2.98 16.63
C GLY A 318 14.96 -2.53 15.71
N ASN A 319 14.76 -1.49 14.89
CA ASN A 319 15.75 -0.95 13.95
C ASN A 319 16.39 -2.05 13.07
N SER A 320 15.56 -2.99 12.61
CA SER A 320 16.04 -4.22 11.97
C SER A 320 15.00 -4.76 10.98
N VAL A 321 15.45 -5.71 10.16
CA VAL A 321 14.59 -6.50 9.28
C VAL A 321 14.65 -7.96 9.67
N SER A 322 13.52 -8.55 10.03
CA SER A 322 13.37 -9.99 10.14
C SER A 322 13.15 -10.60 8.76
N ALA A 323 13.86 -11.66 8.44
CA ALA A 323 13.80 -12.35 7.16
C ALA A 323 13.45 -13.82 7.35
N TYR A 324 12.56 -14.33 6.49
CA TYR A 324 12.08 -15.70 6.54
C TYR A 324 12.07 -16.34 5.15
N THR A 325 12.37 -17.65 5.11
CA THR A 325 12.13 -18.50 3.94
C THR A 325 10.71 -19.05 4.00
N ILE A 326 9.98 -19.00 2.88
CA ILE A 326 8.68 -19.64 2.72
C ILE A 326 8.89 -21.12 2.38
N CYS A 327 8.40 -22.02 3.21
CA CYS A 327 8.54 -23.47 3.04
C CYS A 327 7.55 -24.02 2.01
N SER A 328 7.56 -23.50 0.79
CA SER A 328 6.56 -23.83 -0.24
C SER A 328 6.83 -25.12 -1.00
N VAL A 329 8.06 -25.48 -1.30
CA VAL A 329 8.38 -26.63 -2.19
C VAL A 329 9.78 -27.21 -1.94
N VAL A 330 10.60 -26.61 -1.13
CA VAL A 330 12.01 -27.01 -1.08
C VAL A 330 12.26 -27.89 0.11
N SER A 331 12.75 -29.11 -0.15
CA SER A 331 13.35 -30.02 0.82
C SER A 331 14.58 -29.40 1.51
N LEU A 332 14.40 -28.24 2.15
CA LEU A 332 15.34 -27.76 3.15
C LEU A 332 15.20 -28.71 4.35
N PRO A 333 16.30 -29.10 5.01
CA PRO A 333 16.24 -30.08 6.11
C PRO A 333 15.32 -29.73 7.28
N LEU A 334 14.83 -28.46 7.32
CA LEU A 334 13.97 -27.91 8.38
C LEU A 334 12.60 -27.43 7.87
N CYS A 335 12.35 -27.48 6.55
CA CYS A 335 11.07 -27.15 5.96
C CYS A 335 10.27 -28.42 5.69
N PRO A 336 9.17 -28.68 6.40
CA PRO A 336 8.22 -29.73 6.00
C PRO A 336 7.71 -29.42 4.59
N ASP A 337 7.69 -30.45 3.73
CA ASP A 337 7.30 -30.29 2.33
C ASP A 337 5.90 -29.67 2.21
N GLY A 338 5.82 -28.46 1.66
CA GLY A 338 4.59 -27.84 1.20
C GLY A 338 3.64 -27.27 2.27
N ASP A 339 4.10 -27.04 3.50
CA ASP A 339 3.26 -26.50 4.58
C ASP A 339 3.17 -24.96 4.58
N TYR A 340 4.00 -24.27 3.77
CA TYR A 340 4.08 -22.83 3.66
C TYR A 340 4.39 -22.08 4.97
N SER A 341 4.93 -22.78 5.95
CA SER A 341 5.44 -22.18 7.17
C SER A 341 6.61 -21.23 6.87
N LEU A 342 6.89 -20.32 7.80
CA LEU A 342 8.03 -19.40 7.72
C LEU A 342 9.18 -19.91 8.59
N LEU A 343 10.37 -20.04 7.97
CA LEU A 343 11.61 -20.41 8.65
C LEU A 343 12.55 -19.18 8.66
N ALA A 344 13.03 -18.79 9.84
CA ALA A 344 13.95 -17.66 9.95
C ALA A 344 15.24 -17.87 9.11
N VAL A 345 15.60 -16.88 8.31
CA VAL A 345 16.83 -16.84 7.54
C VAL A 345 18.03 -16.72 8.50
N ALA A 346 19.11 -17.46 8.22
CA ALA A 346 20.33 -17.39 9.02
C ALA A 346 20.89 -15.96 9.06
N GLY A 347 21.13 -15.45 10.26
CA GLY A 347 21.56 -14.07 10.51
C GLY A 347 20.41 -13.07 10.71
N SER A 348 19.16 -13.47 10.55
CA SER A 348 18.00 -12.66 10.90
C SER A 348 17.89 -12.46 12.43
N PRO A 349 17.49 -11.25 12.92
CA PRO A 349 17.20 -10.05 12.14
C PRO A 349 18.46 -9.31 11.67
N PHE A 350 18.38 -8.66 10.50
CA PHE A 350 19.43 -7.83 9.92
C PHE A 350 19.29 -6.38 10.38
N ASN A 351 20.41 -5.72 10.70
CA ASN A 351 20.37 -4.31 11.10
C ASN A 351 19.90 -3.42 9.94
N ALA A 352 18.99 -2.47 10.26
CA ALA A 352 18.49 -1.47 9.32
C ALA A 352 18.23 -0.16 10.08
N GLY A 353 18.46 0.97 9.58
CA GLY A 353 18.46 2.26 10.26
C GLY A 353 17.33 2.51 11.29
N ASP A 354 17.44 3.57 12.04
CA ASP A 354 16.49 3.92 13.10
C ASP A 354 15.08 4.15 12.52
N GLY A 355 14.09 3.45 13.07
CA GLY A 355 12.71 3.48 12.60
C GLY A 355 12.46 2.61 11.37
N ALA A 356 13.19 1.49 11.17
CA ALA A 356 13.00 0.56 10.05
C ALA A 356 11.55 0.05 9.98
N GLY A 357 10.76 0.51 9.02
CA GLY A 357 9.33 0.26 8.90
C GLY A 357 8.93 -0.19 7.49
N PRO A 358 8.24 0.64 6.71
CA PRO A 358 7.80 0.29 5.37
C PRO A 358 8.94 -0.16 4.47
N LEU A 359 8.72 -1.20 3.68
CA LEU A 359 9.75 -1.79 2.83
C LEU A 359 9.17 -2.37 1.55
N THR A 360 10.00 -2.50 0.53
CA THR A 360 9.61 -3.08 -0.76
C THR A 360 10.75 -3.90 -1.35
N VAL A 361 10.40 -4.93 -2.10
CA VAL A 361 11.33 -5.76 -2.88
C VAL A 361 11.21 -5.35 -4.34
N ASP A 362 12.31 -5.32 -5.07
CA ASP A 362 12.31 -5.08 -6.52
C ASP A 362 11.56 -6.19 -7.27
N ALA A 363 11.10 -5.92 -8.49
CA ALA A 363 10.32 -6.86 -9.28
C ALA A 363 11.10 -8.15 -9.64
N TYR A 364 12.42 -8.13 -9.52
CA TYR A 364 13.29 -9.28 -9.76
C TYR A 364 13.60 -10.10 -8.50
N GLY A 365 13.23 -9.62 -7.31
CA GLY A 365 13.55 -10.29 -6.04
C GLY A 365 15.04 -10.30 -5.72
N GLY A 366 15.79 -9.35 -6.23
CA GLY A 366 17.24 -9.21 -6.03
C GLY A 366 17.64 -8.16 -5.01
N SER A 367 16.73 -7.22 -4.71
CA SER A 367 17.01 -6.07 -3.85
C SER A 367 15.84 -5.79 -2.90
N LEU A 368 16.18 -5.39 -1.67
CA LEU A 368 15.23 -4.93 -0.66
C LEU A 368 15.55 -3.49 -0.30
N TYR A 369 14.51 -2.66 -0.25
CA TYR A 369 14.59 -1.26 0.19
C TYR A 369 13.73 -1.05 1.42
N VAL A 370 14.30 -0.45 2.45
CA VAL A 370 13.69 -0.29 3.78
C VAL A 370 13.71 1.18 4.16
N LEU A 371 12.55 1.76 4.45
CA LEU A 371 12.46 3.08 5.03
C LEU A 371 12.90 3.04 6.50
N ALA A 372 13.84 3.90 6.84
CA ALA A 372 14.22 4.20 8.22
C ALA A 372 13.66 5.59 8.56
N THR A 373 12.43 5.61 9.09
CA THR A 373 11.64 6.83 9.27
C THR A 373 12.31 7.86 10.16
N ASN A 374 12.99 7.42 11.24
CA ASN A 374 13.69 8.30 12.16
C ASN A 374 15.10 8.68 11.66
N ALA A 375 15.67 7.91 10.73
CA ALA A 375 16.96 8.19 10.15
C ALA A 375 16.88 9.00 8.84
N ASP A 376 15.68 9.35 8.38
CA ASP A 376 15.44 10.07 7.12
C ASP A 376 16.17 9.44 5.92
N ALA A 377 16.07 8.11 5.78
CA ALA A 377 16.83 7.36 4.79
C ALA A 377 16.11 6.12 4.25
N VAL A 378 16.51 5.70 3.05
CA VAL A 378 16.23 4.36 2.49
C VAL A 378 17.48 3.52 2.63
N TYR A 379 17.42 2.42 3.36
CA TYR A 379 18.45 1.39 3.42
C TYR A 379 18.25 0.37 2.31
N ALA A 380 19.33 0.03 1.61
CA ALA A 380 19.30 -0.85 0.45
C ALA A 380 20.14 -2.10 0.65
N TYR A 381 19.58 -3.26 0.33
CA TYR A 381 20.21 -4.56 0.50
C TYR A 381 20.11 -5.40 -0.76
N LYS A 382 21.16 -6.19 -1.01
CA LYS A 382 21.08 -7.35 -1.89
C LYS A 382 20.42 -8.51 -1.17
N ILE A 383 19.52 -9.19 -1.85
CA ILE A 383 18.90 -10.44 -1.38
C ILE A 383 19.73 -11.62 -1.88
N GLY A 384 20.17 -12.48 -0.97
CA GLY A 384 20.81 -13.75 -1.32
C GLY A 384 19.83 -14.67 -2.04
N SER A 385 20.06 -14.96 -3.32
CA SER A 385 19.10 -15.64 -4.21
C SER A 385 18.70 -17.04 -3.74
N THR A 386 19.52 -17.70 -2.94
CA THR A 386 19.28 -19.08 -2.46
C THR A 386 18.93 -19.16 -0.98
N ASN A 387 19.24 -18.12 -0.20
CA ASN A 387 19.10 -18.17 1.26
C ASN A 387 18.36 -16.97 1.87
N GLY A 388 18.00 -15.96 1.07
CA GLY A 388 17.27 -14.78 1.53
C GLY A 388 18.07 -13.84 2.45
N ALA A 389 19.35 -14.10 2.69
CA ALA A 389 20.18 -13.27 3.57
C ALA A 389 20.40 -11.88 2.96
N LEU A 390 20.34 -10.85 3.81
CA LEU A 390 20.51 -9.46 3.39
C LEU A 390 21.97 -9.02 3.52
N THR A 391 22.48 -8.45 2.43
CA THR A 391 23.81 -7.83 2.40
C THR A 391 23.65 -6.35 2.05
N PRO A 392 24.12 -5.40 2.89
CA PRO A 392 24.04 -3.97 2.58
C PRO A 392 24.69 -3.64 1.24
N MET A 393 24.06 -2.78 0.45
CA MET A 393 24.62 -2.25 -0.80
C MET A 393 25.72 -1.20 -0.51
N THR A 394 26.32 -0.67 -1.54
CA THR A 394 27.28 0.44 -1.44
C THR A 394 26.83 1.57 -2.39
N PRO A 395 26.35 2.71 -1.84
CA PRO A 395 26.17 3.02 -0.42
C PRO A 395 25.08 2.16 0.25
N ALA A 396 25.18 1.96 1.57
CA ALA A 396 24.22 1.16 2.33
C ALA A 396 22.86 1.84 2.48
N PHE A 397 22.80 3.15 2.34
CA PHE A 397 21.59 3.96 2.39
C PHE A 397 21.70 5.22 1.53
N VAL A 398 20.58 5.77 1.18
CA VAL A 398 20.42 7.09 0.54
C VAL A 398 19.48 7.95 1.38
N ALA A 399 19.77 9.27 1.44
CA ALA A 399 18.94 10.19 2.21
C ALA A 399 17.58 10.40 1.52
N THR A 400 16.54 10.61 2.34
CA THR A 400 15.19 11.04 1.93
C THR A 400 14.94 12.49 2.36
N GLY A 401 13.71 12.96 2.28
CA GLY A 401 13.25 14.10 3.07
C GLY A 401 12.94 13.66 4.51
N VAL A 402 12.51 14.62 5.35
CA VAL A 402 12.28 14.39 6.77
C VAL A 402 10.99 13.60 7.01
N PHE A 403 11.08 12.57 7.84
CA PHE A 403 10.01 11.67 8.23
C PHE A 403 9.35 10.97 7.04
N PRO A 404 10.07 10.06 6.36
CA PRO A 404 9.50 9.26 5.27
C PRO A 404 8.45 8.27 5.80
N THR A 405 7.30 8.19 5.12
CA THR A 405 6.13 7.41 5.56
C THR A 405 5.74 6.28 4.63
N SER A 406 5.99 6.43 3.33
CA SER A 406 5.58 5.47 2.32
C SER A 406 6.63 5.34 1.22
N ILE A 407 6.79 4.13 0.72
CA ILE A 407 7.71 3.77 -0.36
C ILE A 407 6.96 3.00 -1.44
N ALA A 408 7.18 3.35 -2.69
CA ALA A 408 6.67 2.61 -3.84
C ALA A 408 7.75 2.48 -4.90
N ILE A 409 7.90 1.29 -5.45
CA ILE A 409 8.77 1.01 -6.60
C ILE A 409 7.89 0.69 -7.82
N ARG A 410 8.28 1.20 -8.98
CA ARG A 410 7.58 0.90 -10.21
C ARG A 410 7.80 -0.57 -10.62
N SER A 411 6.82 -1.17 -11.25
CA SER A 411 6.83 -2.60 -11.59
C SER A 411 7.92 -3.03 -12.58
N ASP A 412 8.56 -2.08 -13.27
CA ASP A 412 9.71 -2.30 -14.15
C ASP A 412 11.06 -1.97 -13.49
N ASP A 413 11.05 -1.66 -12.19
CA ASP A 413 12.23 -1.27 -11.40
C ASP A 413 13.00 -0.06 -11.96
N SER A 414 12.34 0.83 -12.72
CA SER A 414 13.01 2.01 -13.25
C SER A 414 13.15 3.12 -12.21
N PHE A 415 12.10 3.31 -11.38
CA PHE A 415 12.02 4.40 -10.41
C PHE A 415 11.38 3.95 -9.09
N MET A 416 11.84 4.57 -8.01
CA MET A 416 11.31 4.40 -6.67
C MET A 416 10.97 5.77 -6.07
N PHE A 417 9.85 5.85 -5.35
CA PHE A 417 9.32 7.08 -4.76
C PHE A 417 9.13 6.93 -3.26
N VAL A 418 9.40 8.00 -2.53
CA VAL A 418 9.24 8.07 -1.07
C VAL A 418 8.51 9.33 -0.68
N ALA A 419 7.37 9.19 0.01
CA ALA A 419 6.62 10.30 0.58
C ALA A 419 7.28 10.75 1.90
N ASN A 420 7.60 12.04 2.03
CA ASN A 420 8.27 12.61 3.19
C ASN A 420 7.33 13.58 3.91
N TYR A 421 6.72 13.11 4.97
CA TYR A 421 5.64 13.81 5.69
C TYR A 421 6.04 15.20 6.19
N THR A 422 7.13 15.29 6.97
CA THR A 422 7.49 16.54 7.63
C THR A 422 8.09 17.56 6.65
N SER A 423 8.86 17.12 5.66
CA SER A 423 9.42 18.03 4.65
C SER A 423 8.44 18.41 3.55
N GLY A 424 7.27 17.79 3.46
CA GLY A 424 6.28 18.08 2.42
C GLY A 424 6.77 17.77 1.01
N THR A 425 7.64 16.77 0.84
CA THR A 425 8.28 16.45 -0.43
C THR A 425 8.10 15.00 -0.82
N LEU A 426 8.32 14.70 -2.09
CA LEU A 426 8.48 13.36 -2.62
C LEU A 426 9.95 13.19 -3.03
N SER A 427 10.64 12.18 -2.49
CA SER A 427 11.97 11.79 -2.98
C SER A 427 11.82 10.80 -4.10
N GLU A 428 12.63 10.94 -5.15
CA GLU A 428 12.67 10.07 -6.30
C GLU A 428 14.07 9.51 -6.49
N TYR A 429 14.13 8.24 -6.86
CA TYR A 429 15.37 7.51 -7.11
C TYR A 429 15.26 6.70 -8.40
N GLY A 430 16.24 6.84 -9.29
CA GLY A 430 16.45 5.86 -10.33
C GLY A 430 17.01 4.58 -9.73
N VAL A 431 16.49 3.46 -10.15
CA VAL A 431 16.95 2.13 -9.73
C VAL A 431 17.80 1.53 -10.84
N SER A 432 19.03 1.17 -10.52
CA SER A 432 19.98 0.63 -11.51
C SER A 432 19.58 -0.79 -11.91
N PRO A 433 19.43 -1.07 -13.21
CA PRO A 433 19.14 -2.42 -13.67
C PRO A 433 20.23 -3.42 -13.28
N GLY A 434 19.86 -4.53 -12.67
CA GLY A 434 20.74 -5.65 -12.34
C GLY A 434 21.44 -5.57 -10.99
N ASP A 435 21.81 -4.37 -10.48
CA ASP A 435 22.38 -4.24 -9.14
C ASP A 435 21.50 -3.51 -8.14
N GLY A 436 20.35 -2.94 -8.58
CA GLY A 436 19.38 -2.28 -7.71
C GLY A 436 19.92 -1.05 -6.97
N ALA A 437 21.09 -0.51 -7.37
CA ALA A 437 21.65 0.66 -6.75
C ALA A 437 20.76 1.89 -6.99
N LEU A 438 20.56 2.68 -5.92
CA LEU A 438 19.71 3.87 -5.98
C LEU A 438 20.51 5.09 -6.40
N THR A 439 20.01 5.82 -7.38
CA THR A 439 20.53 7.12 -7.82
C THR A 439 19.51 8.20 -7.51
N VAL A 440 19.89 9.15 -6.67
CA VAL A 440 19.02 10.28 -6.32
C VAL A 440 18.72 11.09 -7.59
N GLN A 441 17.45 11.28 -7.88
CA GLN A 441 17.00 12.18 -8.94
C GLN A 441 16.90 13.63 -8.43
N PRO A 442 16.83 14.63 -9.32
CA PRO A 442 16.63 16.01 -8.90
C PRO A 442 15.41 16.11 -7.97
N PRO A 443 15.46 17.00 -6.95
CA PRO A 443 14.39 17.07 -5.96
C PRO A 443 13.07 17.34 -6.64
N VAL A 444 12.13 16.46 -6.37
CA VAL A 444 10.78 16.60 -6.83
C VAL A 444 10.15 17.84 -6.19
N THR A 445 9.42 18.56 -7.01
CA THR A 445 8.57 19.68 -6.64
C THR A 445 7.86 19.44 -5.31
N THR A 446 7.80 20.47 -4.49
CA THR A 446 6.99 20.51 -3.28
C THR A 446 5.62 19.92 -3.58
N VAL A 447 5.36 18.78 -3.01
CA VAL A 447 4.02 18.18 -2.95
C VAL A 447 3.26 18.96 -1.87
N PHE A 448 1.98 18.76 -1.74
CA PHE A 448 1.18 19.33 -0.66
C PHE A 448 1.82 19.12 0.72
N PRO A 449 1.55 20.01 1.68
CA PRO A 449 1.96 19.76 3.05
C PRO A 449 1.54 18.34 3.50
N THR A 450 2.44 17.62 4.18
CA THR A 450 2.20 16.31 4.79
C THR A 450 1.82 15.17 3.83
N PRO A 451 2.61 14.85 2.78
CA PRO A 451 2.39 13.66 1.96
C PRO A 451 2.56 12.40 2.82
N TRP A 452 1.62 11.47 2.69
CA TRP A 452 1.59 10.27 3.54
C TRP A 452 1.75 8.98 2.74
N GLY A 453 0.93 8.77 1.73
CA GLY A 453 0.98 7.61 0.85
C GLY A 453 1.46 7.95 -0.55
N VAL A 454 2.18 7.02 -1.17
CA VAL A 454 2.58 7.10 -2.59
C VAL A 454 2.30 5.77 -3.27
N ALA A 455 1.74 5.83 -4.48
CA ALA A 455 1.54 4.69 -5.37
C ALA A 455 2.03 5.05 -6.77
N VAL A 456 2.58 4.07 -7.49
CA VAL A 456 3.15 4.26 -8.84
C VAL A 456 2.68 3.15 -9.79
N LYS A 457 2.47 3.54 -11.07
CA LYS A 457 2.10 2.64 -12.16
C LYS A 457 3.03 2.83 -13.36
#